data_f4783e064920b578aecc04d9f55e231b
#
_entry.id   f4783e064920b578aecc04d9f55e231b
#
_cell.length_a   1.000
_cell.length_b   1.000
_cell.length_c   1.000
_cell.angle_alpha   90.00
_cell.angle_beta   90.00
_cell.angle_gamma   90.00
#
_symmetry.space_group_name_H-M   'P 1'
#
loop_
_entity.id
_entity.type
_entity.pdbx_description
1 polymer ?
#
loop_
_entity_poly.entity_id
_entity_poly.type
_entity_poly.pdbx_seq_one_letter_code
_entity_poly.pdbx_strand_id
1 'polypeptide(L)'
;EEEEVYVAPVVPEKPVFEQRTTNKVANDEVSVIMESMIINGNIATEGALDIRGSIVGDVEALGKLNITGTIQGNSRATEVFAEGAKITGEIRSNGAIKVGQSSVIIGDIYATSAVIAGAIKGDIDVKGPVILDASAIVMGNIKSKSVQINNGAVIEGMCSQCYAEVNPTSFFEELKKM
;
A
#
# COMPACT_ATOMS: atom_id res chain seq x y z
N GLU A 1 36.10 45.15 -23.50
CA GLU A 1 35.73 44.79 -23.35
C GLU A 1 35.16 43.88 -22.85
N GLU A 2 35.21 43.61 -22.60
CA GLU A 2 34.74 42.86 -22.31
C GLU A 2 33.93 42.36 -21.65
N GLU A 3 33.65 42.45 -21.37
CA GLU A 3 32.86 42.13 -20.84
C GLU A 3 32.07 41.31 -20.81
N GLU A 4 32.03 41.25 -21.11
CA GLU A 4 31.28 40.65 -21.24
C GLU A 4 30.86 39.76 -20.65
N VAL A 5 31.08 39.79 -20.40
CA VAL A 5 30.65 39.15 -20.05
C VAL A 5 30.00 38.37 -19.46
N TYR A 6 30.05 38.51 -19.28
CA TYR A 6 29.46 37.85 -18.95
C TYR A 6 28.61 37.28 -18.38
N VAL A 7 28.83 37.25 -17.95
CA VAL A 7 28.05 37.25 -17.41
C VAL A 7 26.89 36.64 -17.44
N ALA A 8 26.28 36.78 -17.96
CA ALA A 8 25.08 36.16 -18.37
C ALA A 8 24.87 34.74 -17.97
N PRO A 9 25.84 34.00 -17.87
CA PRO A 9 25.73 32.56 -17.65
C PRO A 9 24.93 32.18 -16.41
N VAL A 10 24.88 33.05 -15.51
CA VAL A 10 24.20 32.74 -14.26
C VAL A 10 22.72 32.50 -14.42
N VAL A 11 22.16 33.15 -15.36
CA VAL A 11 20.73 33.16 -15.56
C VAL A 11 20.13 31.76 -15.74
N PRO A 12 20.76 30.89 -16.48
CA PRO A 12 20.12 29.62 -16.82
C PRO A 12 19.66 28.77 -15.67
N GLU A 13 20.24 28.94 -14.55
CA GLU A 13 19.89 28.08 -13.44
C GLU A 13 18.48 28.31 -12.92
N LYS A 14 18.01 29.48 -13.05
CA LYS A 14 16.71 29.82 -12.50
C LYS A 14 15.57 29.07 -13.14
N PRO A 15 15.56 28.87 -14.41
CA PRO A 15 14.45 28.18 -15.04
C PRO A 15 14.21 26.77 -14.50
N VAL A 16 15.26 26.17 -14.04
CA VAL A 16 15.15 24.79 -13.55
C VAL A 16 14.24 24.71 -12.36
N PHE A 17 14.33 25.66 -11.46
CA PHE A 17 13.47 25.64 -10.29
C PHE A 17 12.01 25.81 -10.66
N GLU A 18 11.74 26.66 -11.58
CA GLU A 18 10.38 26.91 -11.97
C GLU A 18 9.73 25.70 -12.60
N GLN A 19 10.51 24.95 -13.35
CA GLN A 19 9.96 23.77 -13.97
C GLN A 19 9.51 22.76 -12.94
N ARG A 20 10.23 22.66 -11.88
CA ARG A 20 9.86 21.70 -10.85
C ARG A 20 8.59 22.10 -10.15
N THR A 21 8.42 23.38 -9.93
CA THR A 21 7.23 23.83 -9.25
C THR A 21 5.97 23.67 -10.07
N THR A 22 6.11 23.71 -11.37
CA THR A 22 4.92 23.58 -12.21
C THR A 22 4.49 22.14 -12.38
N ASN A 23 5.38 21.22 -12.15
CA ASN A 23 5.05 19.83 -12.33
C ASN A 23 4.47 19.26 -11.05
N LYS A 24 3.15 19.22 -11.00
CA LYS A 24 2.48 18.80 -9.78
C LYS A 24 1.96 17.42 -9.80
N VAL A 25 1.95 16.80 -10.95
CA VAL A 25 1.24 15.56 -11.08
C VAL A 25 1.86 14.48 -10.22
N ALA A 26 3.13 14.29 -10.37
CA ALA A 26 3.81 13.25 -9.63
C ALA A 26 4.76 13.91 -8.66
N ASN A 27 4.32 14.04 -7.45
CA ASN A 27 5.19 14.60 -6.43
C ASN A 27 6.09 13.49 -5.94
N ASP A 28 7.36 13.56 -6.34
CA ASP A 28 8.34 12.54 -5.97
C ASP A 28 8.94 12.77 -4.60
N GLU A 29 8.48 13.78 -3.92
CA GLU A 29 9.01 14.04 -2.60
C GLU A 29 8.60 12.96 -1.63
N VAL A 30 9.55 12.56 -0.81
CA VAL A 30 9.32 11.53 0.19
C VAL A 30 9.46 12.17 1.56
N SER A 31 8.40 12.09 2.35
CA SER A 31 8.43 12.53 3.73
C SER A 31 8.82 11.34 4.59
N VAL A 32 9.71 11.56 5.54
CA VAL A 32 10.23 10.49 6.38
C VAL A 32 9.91 10.79 7.83
N ILE A 33 9.31 9.82 8.51
CA ILE A 33 9.07 9.90 9.94
C ILE A 33 10.07 8.95 10.59
N MET A 34 10.99 9.53 11.34
CA MET A 34 12.11 8.79 11.90
C MET A 34 11.67 7.94 13.09
N GLU A 35 12.51 7.00 13.46
CA GLU A 35 12.17 6.01 14.48
C GLU A 35 11.88 6.62 15.84
N SER A 36 12.49 7.75 16.14
CA SER A 36 12.29 8.38 17.44
C SER A 36 11.05 9.27 17.48
N MET A 37 10.32 9.39 16.38
CA MET A 37 9.16 10.26 16.33
C MET A 37 7.90 9.52 16.69
N ILE A 38 7.07 10.17 17.49
CA ILE A 38 5.76 9.67 17.83
C ILE A 38 4.76 10.75 17.44
N ILE A 39 3.81 10.38 16.61
CA ILE A 39 2.83 11.33 16.11
C ILE A 39 1.46 10.95 16.60
N ASN A 40 0.80 11.87 17.25
CA ASN A 40 -0.58 11.71 17.68
C ASN A 40 -1.43 12.63 16.84
N GLY A 41 -2.29 12.07 16.01
CA GLY A 41 -3.11 12.85 15.13
C GLY A 41 -3.06 12.35 13.71
N ASN A 42 -3.70 13.07 12.82
CA ASN A 42 -3.83 12.66 11.45
C ASN A 42 -2.70 13.22 10.59
N ILE A 43 -2.30 12.45 9.61
CA ILE A 43 -1.25 12.85 8.67
C ILE A 43 -1.81 12.76 7.27
N ALA A 44 -1.56 13.80 6.48
CA ALA A 44 -1.93 13.80 5.08
C ALA A 44 -0.75 14.31 4.27
N THR A 45 -0.42 13.60 3.19
CA THR A 45 0.65 14.01 2.31
C THR A 45 0.27 13.74 0.86
N GLU A 46 0.76 14.57 -0.03
CA GLU A 46 0.50 14.38 -1.45
C GLU A 46 1.54 13.50 -2.12
N GLY A 47 2.68 13.33 -1.51
CA GLY A 47 3.73 12.49 -2.06
C GLY A 47 3.85 11.18 -1.34
N ALA A 48 5.04 10.61 -1.38
CA ALA A 48 5.33 9.36 -0.68
C ALA A 48 5.62 9.62 0.79
N LEU A 49 5.33 8.64 1.61
CA LEU A 49 5.54 8.75 3.05
C LEU A 49 6.26 7.51 3.53
N ASP A 50 7.36 7.71 4.24
CA ASP A 50 8.15 6.62 4.82
C ASP A 50 8.01 6.72 6.33
N ILE A 51 7.35 5.74 6.94
CA ILE A 51 7.05 5.75 8.36
C ILE A 51 7.94 4.74 9.07
N ARG A 52 8.85 5.24 9.86
CA ARG A 52 9.74 4.39 10.67
C ARG A 52 9.43 4.53 12.16
N GLY A 53 8.66 5.54 12.53
CA GLY A 53 8.31 5.77 13.92
C GLY A 53 6.93 5.23 14.25
N SER A 54 6.29 5.86 15.23
CA SER A 54 4.98 5.44 15.70
C SER A 54 3.94 6.51 15.39
N ILE A 55 2.80 6.09 14.90
CA ILE A 55 1.72 6.99 14.58
C ILE A 55 0.44 6.47 15.24
N VAL A 56 -0.23 7.37 15.94
CA VAL A 56 -1.56 7.09 16.48
C VAL A 56 -2.51 8.05 15.81
N GLY A 57 -3.31 7.55 14.88
CA GLY A 57 -4.22 8.37 14.10
C GLY A 57 -4.28 7.89 12.67
N ASP A 58 -4.95 8.65 11.83
CA ASP A 58 -5.14 8.27 10.45
C ASP A 58 -4.01 8.79 9.57
N VAL A 59 -3.64 7.98 8.57
CA VAL A 59 -2.57 8.33 7.64
C VAL A 59 -3.15 8.32 6.24
N GLU A 60 -2.92 9.40 5.52
CA GLU A 60 -3.37 9.49 4.14
C GLU A 60 -2.20 9.95 3.29
N ALA A 61 -1.85 9.15 2.30
CA ALA A 61 -0.79 9.49 1.35
C ALA A 61 -1.34 9.31 -0.05
N LEU A 62 -1.13 10.30 -0.91
CA LEU A 62 -1.57 10.19 -2.29
C LEU A 62 -0.57 9.41 -3.13
N GLY A 63 0.63 9.24 -2.63
CA GLY A 63 1.64 8.46 -3.28
C GLY A 63 1.84 7.12 -2.60
N LYS A 64 3.10 6.72 -2.52
CA LYS A 64 3.49 5.45 -1.98
C LYS A 64 3.68 5.55 -0.48
N LEU A 65 3.20 4.57 0.26
CA LEU A 65 3.32 4.53 1.71
C LEU A 65 4.21 3.38 2.11
N ASN A 66 5.37 3.68 2.65
CA ASN A 66 6.30 2.68 3.20
C ASN A 66 6.19 2.68 4.71
N ILE A 67 5.95 1.52 5.29
CA ILE A 67 5.75 1.41 6.72
C ILE A 67 6.73 0.39 7.27
N THR A 68 7.64 0.84 8.11
CA THR A 68 8.55 -0.04 8.83
C THR A 68 8.38 0.13 10.35
N GLY A 69 7.48 1.02 10.77
CA GLY A 69 7.22 1.27 12.17
C GLY A 69 5.86 0.77 12.60
N THR A 70 5.21 1.52 13.47
CA THR A 70 3.94 1.13 14.06
C THR A 70 2.87 2.17 13.73
N ILE A 71 1.70 1.70 13.31
CA ILE A 71 0.56 2.57 13.05
C ILE A 71 -0.65 2.03 13.79
N GLN A 72 -1.30 2.92 14.52
CA GLN A 72 -2.58 2.61 15.15
C GLN A 72 -3.62 3.57 14.59
N GLY A 73 -4.45 3.06 13.68
CA GLY A 73 -5.43 3.88 13.00
C GLY A 73 -5.57 3.45 11.56
N ASN A 74 -6.31 4.22 10.80
CA ASN A 74 -6.58 3.87 9.41
C ASN A 74 -5.50 4.41 8.50
N SER A 75 -5.19 3.66 7.45
CA SER A 75 -4.17 4.07 6.48
C SER A 75 -4.77 4.04 5.09
N ARG A 76 -4.48 5.07 4.32
CA ARG A 76 -4.96 5.16 2.94
C ARG A 76 -3.81 5.64 2.07
N ALA A 77 -3.59 4.95 0.97
CA ALA A 77 -2.51 5.33 0.05
C ALA A 77 -2.80 4.77 -1.34
N THR A 78 -2.02 5.21 -2.31
CA THR A 78 -2.10 4.61 -3.64
C THR A 78 -1.45 3.25 -3.65
N GLU A 79 -0.28 3.13 -3.03
CA GLU A 79 0.39 1.85 -2.85
C GLU A 79 0.91 1.77 -1.43
N VAL A 80 0.81 0.59 -0.83
CA VAL A 80 1.27 0.39 0.53
C VAL A 80 2.32 -0.70 0.56
N PHE A 81 3.46 -0.40 1.17
CA PHE A 81 4.52 -1.38 1.41
C PHE A 81 4.75 -1.45 2.90
N ALA A 82 4.50 -2.60 3.48
CA ALA A 82 4.73 -2.83 4.89
C ALA A 82 5.82 -3.88 5.05
N GLU A 83 6.92 -3.49 5.68
CA GLU A 83 8.04 -4.41 5.87
C GLU A 83 8.51 -4.26 7.31
N GLY A 84 8.32 -5.33 8.09
CA GLY A 84 8.62 -5.23 9.51
C GLY A 84 7.68 -4.30 10.26
N ALA A 85 6.52 -4.04 9.70
CA ALA A 85 5.59 -3.06 10.25
C ALA A 85 4.57 -3.72 11.15
N LYS A 86 4.04 -2.90 12.06
CA LYS A 86 2.97 -3.35 12.94
C LYS A 86 1.82 -2.36 12.78
N ILE A 87 0.74 -2.82 12.19
CA ILE A 87 -0.37 -1.94 11.85
C ILE A 87 -1.64 -2.46 12.49
N THR A 88 -2.33 -1.58 13.19
CA THR A 88 -3.62 -1.89 13.78
C THR A 88 -4.63 -0.92 13.22
N GLY A 89 -5.64 -1.44 12.48
CA GLY A 89 -6.64 -0.60 11.86
C GLY A 89 -6.86 -0.99 10.42
N GLU A 90 -7.65 -0.17 9.73
CA GLU A 90 -8.03 -0.45 8.36
C GLU A 90 -6.99 0.11 7.39
N ILE A 91 -6.68 -0.67 6.37
CA ILE A 91 -5.74 -0.25 5.32
C ILE A 91 -6.50 -0.22 4.00
N ARG A 92 -6.43 0.91 3.32
CA ARG A 92 -7.04 1.06 2.00
C ARG A 92 -5.99 1.50 1.00
N SER A 93 -5.93 0.80 -0.11
CA SER A 93 -5.02 1.15 -1.19
C SER A 93 -5.78 1.17 -2.50
N ASN A 94 -5.51 2.18 -3.32
CA ASN A 94 -6.09 2.22 -4.65
C ASN A 94 -5.36 1.31 -5.62
N GLY A 95 -4.19 0.87 -5.27
CA GLY A 95 -3.39 -0.03 -6.08
C GLY A 95 -2.99 -1.27 -5.31
N ALA A 96 -1.69 -1.50 -5.20
CA ALA A 96 -1.17 -2.73 -4.62
C ALA A 96 -0.83 -2.55 -3.15
N ILE A 97 -1.00 -3.62 -2.38
CA ILE A 97 -0.51 -3.70 -1.01
C ILE A 97 0.51 -4.83 -0.95
N LYS A 98 1.66 -4.55 -0.38
CA LYS A 98 2.71 -5.53 -0.24
C LYS A 98 3.09 -5.64 1.22
N VAL A 99 2.91 -6.81 1.79
CA VAL A 99 3.17 -7.05 3.20
C VAL A 99 4.37 -7.98 3.32
N GLY A 100 5.44 -7.49 3.91
CA GLY A 100 6.67 -8.25 4.06
C GLY A 100 6.62 -9.28 5.18
N GLN A 101 7.66 -10.09 5.27
CA GLN A 101 7.65 -11.26 6.12
C GLN A 101 7.54 -10.96 7.62
N SER A 102 8.11 -9.84 8.04
CA SER A 102 8.08 -9.50 9.47
C SER A 102 6.93 -8.60 9.85
N SER A 103 6.00 -8.38 8.96
CA SER A 103 4.91 -7.45 9.21
C SER A 103 3.74 -8.14 9.87
N VAL A 104 3.04 -7.39 10.72
CA VAL A 104 1.84 -7.86 11.38
C VAL A 104 0.76 -6.82 11.17
N ILE A 105 -0.38 -7.24 10.65
CA ILE A 105 -1.50 -6.33 10.41
C ILE A 105 -2.73 -6.90 11.10
N ILE A 106 -3.36 -6.07 11.91
CA ILE A 106 -4.60 -6.44 12.59
C ILE A 106 -5.66 -5.45 12.12
N GLY A 107 -6.61 -5.93 11.32
CA GLY A 107 -7.65 -5.07 10.77
C GLY A 107 -7.98 -5.48 9.35
N ASP A 108 -8.82 -4.68 8.71
CA ASP A 108 -9.31 -4.98 7.37
C ASP A 108 -8.41 -4.38 6.32
N ILE A 109 -8.30 -5.07 5.18
CA ILE A 109 -7.48 -4.62 4.07
C ILE A 109 -8.33 -4.53 2.82
N TYR A 110 -8.27 -3.37 2.16
CA TYR A 110 -8.97 -3.14 0.90
C TYR A 110 -7.96 -2.68 -0.14
N ALA A 111 -7.89 -3.40 -1.25
CA ALA A 111 -6.90 -3.07 -2.28
C ALA A 111 -7.37 -3.55 -3.65
N THR A 112 -6.62 -3.18 -4.67
CA THR A 112 -6.84 -3.72 -6.01
C THR A 112 -6.04 -5.00 -6.19
N SER A 113 -4.85 -5.08 -5.60
CA SER A 113 -4.07 -6.32 -5.58
C SER A 113 -3.29 -6.39 -4.28
N ALA A 114 -2.90 -7.60 -3.89
CA ALA A 114 -2.18 -7.77 -2.64
C ALA A 114 -1.16 -8.89 -2.75
N VAL A 115 0.02 -8.65 -2.18
CA VAL A 115 1.04 -9.67 -2.02
C VAL A 115 1.34 -9.73 -0.53
N ILE A 116 1.12 -10.87 0.08
CA ILE A 116 1.19 -11.01 1.51
C ILE A 116 2.22 -12.07 1.88
N ALA A 117 3.22 -11.67 2.63
CA ALA A 117 4.23 -12.58 3.15
C ALA A 117 4.28 -12.54 4.68
N GLY A 118 3.50 -11.68 5.31
CA GLY A 118 3.49 -11.55 6.75
C GLY A 118 2.22 -12.09 7.37
N ALA A 119 1.93 -11.66 8.60
CA ALA A 119 0.77 -12.12 9.34
C ALA A 119 -0.34 -11.08 9.28
N ILE A 120 -1.55 -11.53 8.97
CA ILE A 120 -2.70 -10.64 8.89
C ILE A 120 -3.85 -11.27 9.66
N LYS A 121 -4.47 -10.46 10.50
CA LYS A 121 -5.65 -10.88 11.24
C LYS A 121 -6.77 -9.92 10.91
N GLY A 122 -7.78 -10.38 10.17
CA GLY A 122 -8.88 -9.56 9.75
C GLY A 122 -9.33 -9.94 8.35
N ASP A 123 -10.24 -9.17 7.80
CA ASP A 123 -10.79 -9.45 6.49
C ASP A 123 -9.95 -8.77 5.40
N ILE A 124 -9.78 -9.49 4.31
CA ILE A 124 -9.04 -8.99 3.16
C ILE A 124 -9.99 -8.93 1.98
N ASP A 125 -10.15 -7.74 1.42
CA ASP A 125 -11.03 -7.51 0.28
C ASP A 125 -10.18 -6.92 -0.85
N VAL A 126 -9.86 -7.74 -1.83
CA VAL A 126 -9.01 -7.35 -2.95
C VAL A 126 -9.75 -7.63 -4.23
N LYS A 127 -9.92 -6.61 -5.05
CA LYS A 127 -10.72 -6.78 -6.27
C LYS A 127 -9.96 -7.43 -7.41
N GLY A 128 -8.69 -7.65 -7.22
CA GLY A 128 -7.85 -8.33 -8.19
C GLY A 128 -7.18 -9.55 -7.58
N PRO A 129 -5.92 -9.80 -7.96
CA PRO A 129 -5.22 -11.00 -7.48
C PRO A 129 -4.67 -10.82 -6.08
N VAL A 130 -4.67 -11.91 -5.32
CA VAL A 130 -4.02 -11.99 -4.02
C VAL A 130 -2.98 -13.09 -4.11
N ILE A 131 -1.76 -12.78 -3.70
CA ILE A 131 -0.66 -13.75 -3.68
C ILE A 131 -0.23 -13.91 -2.23
N LEU A 132 -0.33 -15.13 -1.73
CA LEU A 132 0.12 -15.46 -0.39
C LEU A 132 1.44 -16.19 -0.49
N ASP A 133 2.49 -15.56 0.00
CA ASP A 133 3.82 -16.15 -0.05
C ASP A 133 3.94 -17.28 0.98
N ALA A 134 5.04 -18.01 0.92
CA ALA A 134 5.22 -19.17 1.78
C ALA A 134 5.22 -18.84 3.26
N SER A 135 5.57 -17.61 3.60
CA SER A 135 5.60 -17.17 4.99
C SER A 135 4.32 -16.47 5.44
N ALA A 136 3.30 -16.41 4.60
CA ALA A 136 2.08 -15.70 4.93
C ALA A 136 1.24 -16.47 5.93
N ILE A 137 0.66 -15.74 6.87
CA ILE A 137 -0.28 -16.29 7.84
C ILE A 137 -1.49 -15.35 7.86
N VAL A 138 -2.65 -15.89 7.51
CA VAL A 138 -3.86 -15.08 7.44
C VAL A 138 -4.94 -15.71 8.29
N MET A 139 -5.48 -14.91 9.20
CA MET A 139 -6.63 -15.30 10.02
C MET A 139 -7.78 -14.38 9.68
N GLY A 140 -8.80 -14.90 9.01
CA GLY A 140 -9.95 -14.11 8.62
C GLY A 140 -10.43 -14.50 7.24
N ASN A 141 -11.29 -13.69 6.68
CA ASN A 141 -11.90 -13.98 5.41
C ASN A 141 -11.17 -13.24 4.28
N ILE A 142 -11.00 -13.92 3.16
CA ILE A 142 -10.36 -13.34 1.99
C ILE A 142 -11.36 -13.31 0.84
N LYS A 143 -11.54 -12.14 0.27
CA LYS A 143 -12.36 -11.95 -0.93
C LYS A 143 -11.46 -11.41 -2.02
N SER A 144 -11.49 -12.05 -3.18
CA SER A 144 -10.59 -11.66 -4.26
C SER A 144 -11.12 -12.12 -5.60
N LYS A 145 -10.46 -11.68 -6.65
CA LYS A 145 -10.75 -12.17 -7.98
C LYS A 145 -10.00 -13.46 -8.25
N SER A 146 -8.77 -13.55 -7.81
CA SER A 146 -7.96 -14.76 -7.92
C SER A 146 -7.03 -14.85 -6.74
N VAL A 147 -6.66 -16.06 -6.37
CA VAL A 147 -5.80 -16.30 -5.22
C VAL A 147 -4.70 -17.25 -5.63
N GLN A 148 -3.48 -16.87 -5.31
CA GLN A 148 -2.34 -17.76 -5.44
C GLN A 148 -1.79 -18.00 -4.04
N ILE A 149 -1.76 -19.25 -3.62
CA ILE A 149 -1.28 -19.62 -2.30
C ILE A 149 -0.03 -20.45 -2.49
N ASN A 150 1.09 -19.93 -2.03
CA ASN A 150 2.36 -20.65 -2.15
C ASN A 150 2.48 -21.69 -1.06
N ASN A 151 3.28 -22.69 -1.33
CA ASN A 151 3.47 -23.79 -0.41
C ASN A 151 4.06 -23.28 0.89
N GLY A 152 3.39 -23.53 2.00
CA GLY A 152 3.81 -23.08 3.31
C GLY A 152 2.92 -21.98 3.90
N ALA A 153 2.11 -21.32 3.09
CA ALA A 153 1.20 -20.32 3.60
C ALA A 153 0.10 -20.94 4.45
N VAL A 154 -0.34 -20.22 5.48
CA VAL A 154 -1.35 -20.69 6.40
C VAL A 154 -2.54 -19.76 6.35
N ILE A 155 -3.73 -20.32 6.13
CA ILE A 155 -4.96 -19.54 6.12
C ILE A 155 -5.94 -20.20 7.08
N GLU A 156 -6.46 -19.40 7.99
CA GLU A 156 -7.52 -19.85 8.87
C GLU A 156 -8.72 -18.95 8.66
N GLY A 157 -9.74 -19.47 8.00
CA GLY A 157 -10.90 -18.68 7.66
C GLY A 157 -11.43 -19.08 6.30
N MET A 158 -12.19 -18.18 5.71
CA MET A 158 -12.86 -18.43 4.44
C MET A 158 -12.14 -17.68 3.32
N CYS A 159 -11.93 -18.36 2.21
CA CYS A 159 -11.34 -17.74 1.03
C CYS A 159 -12.36 -17.81 -0.10
N SER A 160 -12.75 -16.66 -0.61
CA SER A 160 -13.80 -16.57 -1.61
C SER A 160 -13.31 -15.76 -2.81
N GLN A 161 -13.53 -16.29 -4.00
CA GLN A 161 -13.21 -15.56 -5.22
C GLN A 161 -14.47 -14.90 -5.77
N CYS A 162 -15.13 -14.11 -4.93
CA CYS A 162 -16.41 -13.52 -5.29
C CYS A 162 -16.31 -12.50 -6.42
N TYR A 163 -15.11 -12.06 -6.75
CA TYR A 163 -14.91 -11.14 -7.87
C TYR A 163 -14.44 -11.85 -9.14
N ALA A 164 -14.43 -13.19 -9.11
CA ALA A 164 -14.05 -13.94 -10.30
C ALA A 164 -15.13 -13.80 -11.36
N GLU A 165 -14.73 -13.93 -12.62
CA GLU A 165 -15.67 -13.80 -13.72
C GLU A 165 -16.60 -15.00 -13.83
N VAL A 166 -16.17 -16.14 -13.35
CA VAL A 166 -16.94 -17.36 -13.39
C VAL A 166 -17.60 -17.59 -12.04
N ASN A 167 -18.92 -17.78 -12.06
CA ASN A 167 -19.66 -18.09 -10.86
C ASN A 167 -19.84 -19.60 -10.76
N PRO A 168 -19.22 -20.25 -9.77
CA PRO A 168 -19.32 -21.70 -9.66
C PRO A 168 -20.75 -22.21 -9.52
N THR A 169 -21.58 -21.46 -8.80
CA THR A 169 -22.96 -21.86 -8.62
C THR A 169 -23.71 -21.91 -9.94
N SER A 170 -23.54 -20.87 -10.75
CA SER A 170 -24.19 -20.86 -12.07
C SER A 170 -23.67 -21.95 -12.97
N PHE A 171 -22.39 -22.22 -12.91
CA PHE A 171 -21.79 -23.26 -13.73
C PHE A 171 -22.39 -24.63 -13.41
N PHE A 172 -22.49 -24.96 -12.14
CA PHE A 172 -23.04 -26.25 -11.75
C PHE A 172 -24.54 -26.34 -11.99
N GLU A 173 -25.25 -25.25 -11.93
CA GLU A 173 -26.65 -25.26 -12.27
C GLU A 173 -26.89 -25.55 -13.73
N GLU A 174 -26.02 -25.02 -14.60
CA GLU A 174 -26.13 -25.33 -16.01
C GLU A 174 -25.87 -26.81 -16.28
N LEU A 175 -24.93 -27.39 -15.57
CA LEU A 175 -24.68 -28.83 -15.74
C LEU A 175 -25.87 -29.66 -15.31
N LYS A 176 -26.60 -29.23 -14.32
CA LYS A 176 -27.77 -29.97 -13.88
C LYS A 176 -28.87 -29.97 -14.92
N LYS A 177 -28.93 -28.96 -15.75
CA LYS A 177 -29.94 -28.87 -16.78
C LYS A 177 -29.67 -29.79 -17.95
N MET A 178 -28.44 -30.22 -18.06
CA MET A 178 -28.05 -31.15 -19.13
C MET A 178 -28.37 -32.56 -18.70
#